data_be34f54fe74d1e779a392b28813123f9
#
_entry.id   be34f54fe74d1e779a392b28813123f9
#
_cell.length_a   1.000
_cell.length_b   1.000
_cell.length_c   1.000
_cell.angle_alpha   90.00
_cell.angle_beta   90.00
_cell.angle_gamma   90.00
#
_symmetry.space_group_name_H-M   'P 1'
#
loop_
_entity.id
_entity.type
_entity.pdbx_description
1 polymer ?
#
loop_
_entity_poly.entity_id
_entity_poly.type
_entity_poly.pdbx_seq_one_letter_code
_entity_poly.pdbx_strand_id
1 'polypeptide(L)'
;MADMPGFIAVETGDDGGLPLAIAWTLPDGRVKHTLIQPEDDWLDAETVSLGEYSLEELNSMGVSPLDVIRELENDHCSDTLYTAGVGDDEAALSRLFDTYGLDPFVELAPAESLYGALSPGDWARARGELFGELGLEPMRPEHEVEVMLHLHQRLGGHGDD
;
A
#
# COMPACT_ATOMS: atom_id res chain seq x y z
N MET A 1 -22.32 -0.92 13.61
CA MET A 1 -21.09 -1.70 13.42
C MET A 1 -20.11 -0.90 12.62
N ALA A 2 -18.92 -0.75 13.15
CA ALA A 2 -17.91 0.03 12.45
C ALA A 2 -17.37 -0.76 11.26
N ASP A 3 -17.21 -0.09 10.14
CA ASP A 3 -16.62 -0.71 8.97
C ASP A 3 -15.14 -0.92 9.20
N MET A 4 -14.60 -2.00 8.62
CA MET A 4 -13.17 -2.23 8.64
C MET A 4 -12.48 -1.11 7.86
N PRO A 5 -11.46 -0.46 8.46
CA PRO A 5 -10.70 0.55 7.69
C PRO A 5 -9.98 -0.10 6.52
N GLY A 6 -9.83 0.65 5.44
CA GLY A 6 -9.05 0.20 4.30
C GLY A 6 -7.58 0.48 4.53
N PHE A 7 -6.73 -0.48 4.17
CA PHE A 7 -5.28 -0.34 4.27
C PHE A 7 -4.66 -0.45 2.89
N ILE A 8 -3.59 0.28 2.65
CA ILE A 8 -2.90 0.29 1.36
C ILE A 8 -1.39 0.36 1.58
N ALA A 9 -0.64 -0.26 0.70
CA ALA A 9 0.81 -0.14 0.67
C ALA A 9 1.28 -0.19 -0.77
N VAL A 10 2.33 0.57 -1.08
CA VAL A 10 2.93 0.60 -2.42
C VAL A 10 4.40 0.27 -2.30
N GLU A 11 4.87 -0.68 -3.09
CA GLU A 11 6.29 -1.01 -3.17
C GLU A 11 6.94 -0.18 -4.26
N THR A 12 8.07 0.47 -3.93
CA THR A 12 8.77 1.35 -4.86
C THR A 12 10.18 0.85 -5.12
N GLY A 13 10.76 1.31 -6.23
CA GLY A 13 12.17 1.07 -6.51
C GLY A 13 13.07 1.84 -5.56
N ASP A 14 14.33 1.44 -5.50
CA ASP A 14 15.29 2.02 -4.55
C ASP A 14 15.56 3.51 -4.78
N ASP A 15 15.56 3.93 -6.03
CA ASP A 15 15.86 5.32 -6.37
C ASP A 15 14.70 5.97 -7.12
N GLY A 16 14.05 6.91 -6.56
CA GLY A 16 13.08 7.70 -7.27
C GLY A 16 11.62 7.29 -7.12
N GLY A 17 11.36 6.25 -6.36
CA GLY A 17 9.99 5.94 -5.97
C GLY A 17 9.05 5.55 -7.09
N LEU A 18 9.54 4.80 -8.08
CA LEU A 18 8.65 4.22 -9.10
C LEU A 18 7.71 3.22 -8.43
N PRO A 19 6.39 3.35 -8.61
CA PRO A 19 5.47 2.35 -8.05
C PRO A 19 5.58 1.04 -8.84
N LEU A 20 5.99 -0.01 -8.17
CA LEU A 20 6.24 -1.32 -8.79
C LEU A 20 5.17 -2.33 -8.45
N ALA A 21 4.59 -2.24 -7.26
CA ALA A 21 3.54 -3.13 -6.82
C ALA A 21 2.67 -2.39 -5.81
N ILE A 22 1.42 -2.78 -5.72
CA ILE A 22 0.47 -2.15 -4.82
C ILE A 22 -0.44 -3.21 -4.22
N ALA A 23 -0.83 -3.01 -2.97
CA ALA A 23 -1.79 -3.88 -2.30
C ALA A 23 -2.75 -3.04 -1.48
N TRP A 24 -4.00 -3.47 -1.42
CA TRP A 24 -5.00 -2.85 -0.55
C TRP A 24 -6.01 -3.90 -0.10
N THR A 25 -6.72 -3.56 0.98
CA THR A 25 -7.76 -4.44 1.49
C THR A 25 -9.06 -4.24 0.74
N LEU A 26 -9.80 -5.33 0.60
CA LEU A 26 -11.16 -5.29 0.04
C LEU A 26 -12.17 -5.24 1.18
N PRO A 27 -13.42 -4.85 0.90
CA PRO A 27 -14.45 -4.73 1.95
C PRO A 27 -14.68 -6.00 2.74
N ASP A 28 -14.38 -7.17 2.17
CA ASP A 28 -14.53 -8.46 2.86
C ASP A 28 -13.29 -8.86 3.67
N GLY A 29 -12.29 -8.00 3.76
CA GLY A 29 -11.06 -8.26 4.52
C GLY A 29 -9.98 -8.99 3.76
N ARG A 30 -10.20 -9.30 2.50
CA ARG A 30 -9.14 -9.90 1.68
C ARG A 30 -8.13 -8.84 1.25
N VAL A 31 -6.94 -9.30 0.92
CA VAL A 31 -5.86 -8.42 0.42
C VAL A 31 -5.72 -8.63 -1.08
N LYS A 32 -5.78 -7.54 -1.82
CA LYS A 32 -5.56 -7.55 -3.26
C LYS A 32 -4.15 -7.05 -3.52
N HIS A 33 -3.38 -7.80 -4.29
CA HIS A 33 -2.00 -7.46 -4.64
C HIS A 33 -1.85 -7.42 -6.15
N THR A 34 -1.22 -6.37 -6.66
CA THR A 34 -1.08 -6.16 -8.10
C THR A 34 0.33 -5.65 -8.40
N LEU A 35 1.01 -6.28 -9.36
CA LEU A 35 2.23 -5.74 -9.92
C LEU A 35 1.87 -4.64 -10.92
N ILE A 36 2.66 -3.60 -10.96
CA ILE A 36 2.39 -2.43 -11.81
C ILE A 36 3.32 -2.45 -13.01
N GLN A 37 2.73 -2.44 -14.19
CA GLN A 37 3.48 -2.34 -15.42
C GLN A 37 4.02 -0.91 -15.55
N PRO A 38 5.34 -0.71 -15.70
CA PRO A 38 5.88 0.65 -15.75
C PRO A 38 5.51 1.34 -17.05
N GLU A 39 5.26 2.64 -16.97
CA GLU A 39 5.05 3.48 -18.15
C GLU A 39 6.41 3.75 -18.83
N ASP A 40 6.40 3.90 -20.14
CA ASP A 40 7.63 4.17 -20.88
C ASP A 40 8.32 5.44 -20.39
N ASP A 41 7.54 6.47 -20.07
CA ASP A 41 8.09 7.73 -19.58
C ASP A 41 8.85 7.57 -18.27
N TRP A 42 8.45 6.61 -17.44
CA TRP A 42 9.15 6.35 -16.19
C TRP A 42 10.52 5.72 -16.42
N LEU A 43 10.68 5.03 -17.54
CA LEU A 43 11.91 4.31 -17.88
C LEU A 43 12.93 5.18 -18.61
N ASP A 44 12.57 6.42 -18.94
CA ASP A 44 13.46 7.34 -19.63
C ASP A 44 14.56 7.95 -18.75
N ALA A 45 14.42 7.80 -17.42
CA ALA A 45 15.43 8.29 -16.50
C ALA A 45 16.72 7.47 -16.64
N GLU A 46 17.87 8.13 -16.49
CA GLU A 46 19.18 7.46 -16.61
C GLU A 46 19.36 6.35 -15.59
N THR A 47 18.78 6.52 -14.41
CA THR A 47 18.86 5.52 -13.36
C THR A 47 17.45 5.15 -12.96
N VAL A 48 17.03 3.95 -13.34
CA VAL A 48 15.71 3.42 -12.97
C VAL A 48 15.93 2.18 -12.14
N SER A 49 15.38 2.17 -10.92
CA SER A 49 15.43 1.00 -10.07
C SER A 49 14.08 0.30 -10.12
N LEU A 50 14.09 -0.99 -10.41
CA LEU A 50 12.91 -1.83 -10.41
C LEU A 50 12.87 -2.73 -9.17
N GLY A 51 13.71 -2.44 -8.17
CA GLY A 51 13.79 -3.24 -6.97
C GLY A 51 14.18 -4.67 -7.28
N GLU A 52 13.42 -5.61 -6.79
CA GLU A 52 13.67 -7.04 -7.03
C GLU A 52 13.06 -7.55 -8.33
N TYR A 53 12.32 -6.71 -9.03
CA TYR A 53 11.60 -7.12 -10.23
C TYR A 53 12.42 -6.88 -11.49
N SER A 54 12.21 -7.72 -12.51
CA SER A 54 12.74 -7.46 -13.83
C SER A 54 11.69 -6.71 -14.65
N LEU A 55 12.13 -5.97 -15.67
CA LEU A 55 11.22 -5.28 -16.57
C LEU A 55 10.30 -6.28 -17.27
N GLU A 56 10.83 -7.42 -17.67
CA GLU A 56 10.05 -8.46 -18.32
C GLU A 56 8.95 -8.98 -17.41
N GLU A 57 9.25 -9.19 -16.14
CA GLU A 57 8.29 -9.66 -15.16
C GLU A 57 7.17 -8.64 -14.97
N LEU A 58 7.52 -7.37 -14.81
CA LEU A 58 6.53 -6.31 -14.64
C LEU A 58 5.66 -6.12 -15.87
N ASN A 59 6.24 -6.26 -17.07
CA ASN A 59 5.48 -6.13 -18.30
C ASN A 59 4.54 -7.32 -18.55
N SER A 60 4.97 -8.53 -18.17
CA SER A 60 4.16 -9.72 -18.46
C SER A 60 3.13 -10.01 -17.37
N MET A 61 3.42 -9.69 -16.12
CA MET A 61 2.54 -9.99 -14.99
C MET A 61 1.85 -8.76 -14.41
N GLY A 62 2.35 -7.58 -14.74
CA GLY A 62 1.82 -6.34 -14.19
C GLY A 62 0.58 -5.85 -14.93
N VAL A 63 -0.13 -4.95 -14.25
CA VAL A 63 -1.32 -4.28 -14.77
C VAL A 63 -0.92 -2.84 -15.08
N SER A 64 -1.46 -2.27 -16.17
CA SER A 64 -1.12 -0.90 -16.51
C SER A 64 -1.50 0.04 -15.37
N PRO A 65 -0.74 1.12 -15.17
CA PRO A 65 -1.05 2.07 -14.09
C PRO A 65 -2.48 2.62 -14.15
N LEU A 66 -2.98 2.87 -15.35
CA LEU A 66 -4.35 3.37 -15.51
C LEU A 66 -5.38 2.34 -15.02
N ASP A 67 -5.15 1.06 -15.34
CA ASP A 67 -6.04 0.00 -14.88
C ASP A 67 -5.96 -0.19 -13.37
N VAL A 68 -4.76 0.00 -12.78
CA VAL A 68 -4.60 -0.02 -11.33
C VAL A 68 -5.46 1.07 -10.70
N ILE A 69 -5.43 2.27 -11.25
CA ILE A 69 -6.23 3.39 -10.76
C ILE A 69 -7.72 3.08 -10.85
N ARG A 70 -8.15 2.48 -11.96
CA ARG A 70 -9.55 2.10 -12.14
C ARG A 70 -10.00 1.05 -11.14
N GLU A 71 -9.14 0.07 -10.85
CA GLU A 71 -9.45 -0.94 -9.85
C GLU A 71 -9.55 -0.33 -8.45
N LEU A 72 -8.64 0.60 -8.13
CA LEU A 72 -8.68 1.29 -6.85
C LEU A 72 -9.97 2.13 -6.72
N GLU A 73 -10.35 2.83 -7.77
CA GLU A 73 -11.58 3.60 -7.79
C GLU A 73 -12.80 2.71 -7.57
N ASN A 74 -12.81 1.55 -8.20
CA ASN A 74 -13.90 0.60 -8.04
C ASN A 74 -14.01 0.09 -6.61
N ASP A 75 -12.87 -0.13 -5.96
CA ASP A 75 -12.85 -0.71 -4.62
C ASP A 75 -12.96 0.33 -3.50
N HIS A 76 -12.42 1.53 -3.70
CA HIS A 76 -12.24 2.53 -2.63
C HIS A 76 -12.48 3.98 -3.06
N CYS A 77 -13.40 4.24 -3.94
CA CYS A 77 -13.67 5.63 -4.35
C CYS A 77 -14.07 6.50 -3.15
N SER A 78 -13.35 7.61 -2.95
CA SER A 78 -13.61 8.59 -1.89
C SER A 78 -13.36 8.08 -0.47
N ASP A 79 -12.60 6.99 -0.34
CA ASP A 79 -12.25 6.45 0.98
C ASP A 79 -10.95 7.06 1.51
N THR A 80 -10.78 7.01 2.83
CA THR A 80 -9.49 7.24 3.45
C THR A 80 -8.83 5.88 3.64
N LEU A 81 -7.63 5.73 3.12
CA LEU A 81 -6.86 4.50 3.25
C LEU A 81 -5.67 4.74 4.18
N TYR A 82 -5.32 3.74 4.95
CA TYR A 82 -4.28 3.86 5.97
C TYR A 82 -3.01 3.14 5.55
N THR A 83 -1.87 3.76 5.82
CA THR A 83 -0.56 3.23 5.46
C THR A 83 0.30 3.03 6.71
N ALA A 84 1.30 2.16 6.60
CA ALA A 84 2.24 1.96 7.69
C ALA A 84 3.21 3.14 7.87
N GLY A 85 3.33 3.99 6.85
CA GLY A 85 4.22 5.14 6.93
C GLY A 85 5.70 4.80 6.87
N VAL A 86 6.05 3.61 6.39
CA VAL A 86 7.45 3.16 6.36
C VAL A 86 8.11 3.33 5.00
N GLY A 87 7.36 3.74 3.98
CA GLY A 87 7.86 3.94 2.64
C GLY A 87 7.25 5.18 2.03
N ASP A 88 7.36 5.31 0.73
CA ASP A 88 6.88 6.46 -0.02
C ASP A 88 5.49 6.22 -0.62
N ASP A 89 4.60 5.60 0.14
CA ASP A 89 3.27 5.22 -0.35
C ASP A 89 2.51 6.39 -0.96
N GLU A 90 2.48 7.52 -0.26
CA GLU A 90 1.75 8.70 -0.73
C GLU A 90 2.36 9.24 -2.01
N ALA A 91 3.68 9.39 -2.04
CA ALA A 91 4.37 9.92 -3.23
C ALA A 91 4.21 8.98 -4.42
N ALA A 92 4.31 7.68 -4.19
CA ALA A 92 4.15 6.69 -5.25
C ALA A 92 2.73 6.68 -5.81
N LEU A 93 1.73 6.76 -4.93
CA LEU A 93 0.33 6.80 -5.37
C LEU A 93 0.05 8.10 -6.13
N SER A 94 0.59 9.23 -5.66
CA SER A 94 0.46 10.51 -6.36
C SER A 94 1.05 10.42 -7.75
N ARG A 95 2.17 9.73 -7.91
CA ARG A 95 2.81 9.54 -9.20
C ARG A 95 1.90 8.81 -10.18
N LEU A 96 1.16 7.81 -9.70
CA LEU A 96 0.20 7.10 -10.54
C LEU A 96 -0.86 8.05 -11.09
N PHE A 97 -1.44 8.87 -10.23
CA PHE A 97 -2.45 9.84 -10.66
C PHE A 97 -1.88 10.91 -11.58
N ASP A 98 -0.70 11.45 -11.23
CA ASP A 98 -0.06 12.52 -12.00
C ASP A 98 0.30 12.06 -13.42
N THR A 99 0.63 10.79 -13.58
CA THR A 99 0.99 10.22 -14.88
C THR A 99 -0.12 10.43 -15.90
N TYR A 100 -1.38 10.47 -15.45
CA TYR A 100 -2.54 10.63 -16.32
C TYR A 100 -3.25 11.97 -16.10
N GLY A 101 -2.65 12.88 -15.33
CA GLY A 101 -3.27 14.16 -15.04
C GLY A 101 -4.55 14.05 -14.24
N LEU A 102 -4.66 13.04 -13.39
CA LEU A 102 -5.84 12.79 -12.58
C LEU A 102 -5.66 13.30 -11.17
N ASP A 103 -6.76 13.74 -10.56
CA ASP A 103 -6.76 14.10 -9.15
C ASP A 103 -6.99 12.85 -8.29
N PRO A 104 -6.30 12.73 -7.16
CA PRO A 104 -6.54 11.60 -6.27
C PRO A 104 -7.97 11.59 -5.74
N PHE A 105 -8.59 10.42 -5.72
CA PHE A 105 -9.94 10.24 -5.19
C PHE A 105 -9.94 9.52 -3.84
N VAL A 106 -8.75 9.22 -3.30
CA VAL A 106 -8.60 8.65 -1.97
C VAL A 106 -7.64 9.53 -1.18
N GLU A 107 -7.76 9.49 0.13
CA GLU A 107 -6.82 10.16 1.03
C GLU A 107 -6.03 9.11 1.76
N LEU A 108 -4.75 9.39 2.02
CA LEU A 108 -3.90 8.50 2.80
C LEU A 108 -3.68 9.10 4.18
N ALA A 109 -3.69 8.23 5.19
CA ALA A 109 -3.45 8.62 6.57
C ALA A 109 -2.58 7.57 7.24
N PRO A 110 -1.82 7.92 8.30
CA PRO A 110 -1.03 6.92 9.00
C PRO A 110 -1.93 5.97 9.79
N ALA A 111 -1.65 4.67 9.68
CA ALA A 111 -2.45 3.65 10.37
C ALA A 111 -2.41 3.84 11.89
N GLU A 112 -1.30 4.33 12.43
CA GLU A 112 -1.18 4.58 13.86
C GLU A 112 -2.19 5.60 14.38
N SER A 113 -2.73 6.44 13.51
CA SER A 113 -3.73 7.45 13.90
C SER A 113 -5.07 6.82 14.28
N LEU A 114 -5.29 5.54 13.94
CA LEU A 114 -6.50 4.83 14.33
C LEU A 114 -6.52 4.44 15.80
N TYR A 115 -5.37 4.48 16.47
CA TYR A 115 -5.21 3.97 17.84
C TYR A 115 -4.68 5.08 18.74
N GLY A 116 -5.54 6.00 19.10
CA GLY A 116 -5.15 7.20 19.84
C GLY A 116 -4.51 6.95 21.19
N ALA A 117 -4.80 5.80 21.82
CA ALA A 117 -4.21 5.46 23.12
C ALA A 117 -2.83 4.82 23.00
N LEU A 118 -2.41 4.48 21.81
CA LEU A 118 -1.14 3.80 21.56
C LEU A 118 -0.12 4.81 21.01
N SER A 119 1.09 4.80 21.57
CA SER A 119 2.12 5.69 21.03
C SER A 119 2.63 5.18 19.69
N PRO A 120 3.15 6.08 18.82
CA PRO A 120 3.72 5.65 17.55
C PRO A 120 4.82 4.59 17.70
N GLY A 121 5.65 4.71 18.75
CA GLY A 121 6.69 3.71 19.01
C GLY A 121 6.14 2.36 19.38
N ASP A 122 5.07 2.32 20.14
CA ASP A 122 4.42 1.06 20.52
C ASP A 122 3.76 0.40 19.33
N TRP A 123 3.13 1.19 18.46
CA TRP A 123 2.54 0.67 17.23
C TRP A 123 3.62 0.07 16.32
N ALA A 124 4.74 0.77 16.16
CA ALA A 124 5.85 0.29 15.34
C ALA A 124 6.45 -1.00 15.89
N ARG A 125 6.55 -1.11 17.21
CA ARG A 125 7.04 -2.33 17.86
C ARG A 125 6.09 -3.51 17.61
N ALA A 126 4.80 -3.29 17.78
CA ALA A 126 3.78 -4.33 17.55
C ALA A 126 3.82 -4.80 16.10
N ARG A 127 3.99 -3.86 15.18
CA ARG A 127 4.13 -4.18 13.76
C ARG A 127 5.33 -5.09 13.52
N GLY A 128 6.49 -4.73 14.05
CA GLY A 128 7.71 -5.52 13.88
C GLY A 128 7.59 -6.92 14.46
N GLU A 129 7.00 -7.03 15.64
CA GLU A 129 6.77 -8.32 16.28
C GLU A 129 5.85 -9.21 15.45
N LEU A 130 4.82 -8.62 14.85
CA LEU A 130 3.86 -9.36 14.07
C LEU A 130 4.48 -9.88 12.76
N PHE A 131 5.36 -9.11 12.14
CA PHE A 131 6.10 -9.61 10.98
C PHE A 131 6.86 -10.89 11.33
N GLY A 132 7.50 -10.90 12.49
CA GLY A 132 8.21 -12.09 12.97
C GLY A 132 7.29 -13.27 13.25
N GLU A 133 6.16 -13.02 13.92
CA GLU A 133 5.19 -14.08 14.25
C GLU A 133 4.58 -14.72 13.02
N LEU A 134 4.27 -13.92 12.00
CA LEU A 134 3.60 -14.41 10.80
C LEU A 134 4.57 -14.85 9.72
N GLY A 135 5.88 -14.62 9.92
CA GLY A 135 6.87 -14.97 8.91
C GLY A 135 6.76 -14.13 7.65
N LEU A 136 6.33 -12.88 7.77
CA LEU A 136 6.16 -11.98 6.65
C LEU A 136 7.37 -11.06 6.52
N GLU A 137 7.51 -10.43 5.35
CA GLU A 137 8.64 -9.54 5.06
C GLU A 137 8.20 -8.08 4.99
N PRO A 138 8.87 -7.18 5.73
CA PRO A 138 8.60 -5.75 5.64
C PRO A 138 8.85 -5.23 4.23
N MET A 139 8.18 -4.15 3.87
CA MET A 139 8.29 -3.46 2.58
C MET A 139 7.68 -4.20 1.40
N ARG A 140 7.11 -5.36 1.62
CA ARG A 140 6.28 -6.04 0.62
C ARG A 140 4.85 -5.56 0.78
N PRO A 141 4.21 -4.99 -0.25
CA PRO A 141 2.91 -4.33 -0.06
C PRO A 141 1.83 -5.27 0.47
N GLU A 142 1.75 -6.50 -0.03
CA GLU A 142 0.77 -7.46 0.45
C GLU A 142 1.02 -7.84 1.92
N HIS A 143 2.28 -7.91 2.32
CA HIS A 143 2.64 -8.24 3.70
C HIS A 143 2.38 -7.07 4.63
N GLU A 144 2.69 -5.85 4.19
CA GLU A 144 2.43 -4.64 4.98
C GLU A 144 0.94 -4.48 5.26
N VAL A 145 0.11 -4.68 4.25
CA VAL A 145 -1.34 -4.58 4.40
C VAL A 145 -1.85 -5.68 5.32
N GLU A 146 -1.34 -6.90 5.16
CA GLU A 146 -1.76 -8.02 6.00
C GLU A 146 -1.42 -7.79 7.47
N VAL A 147 -0.22 -7.25 7.75
CA VAL A 147 0.17 -6.93 9.12
C VAL A 147 -0.73 -5.84 9.70
N MET A 148 -1.06 -4.81 8.92
CA MET A 148 -1.96 -3.77 9.38
C MET A 148 -3.35 -4.32 9.72
N LEU A 149 -3.85 -5.26 8.92
CA LEU A 149 -5.12 -5.93 9.20
C LEU A 149 -5.08 -6.68 10.53
N HIS A 150 -4.03 -7.46 10.74
CA HIS A 150 -3.87 -8.22 11.98
C HIS A 150 -3.73 -7.31 13.19
N LEU A 151 -2.97 -6.21 13.05
CA LEU A 151 -2.84 -5.23 14.12
C LEU A 151 -4.18 -4.61 14.45
N HIS A 152 -4.95 -4.27 13.44
CA HIS A 152 -6.27 -3.70 13.66
C HIS A 152 -7.18 -4.66 14.42
N GLN A 153 -7.13 -5.93 14.07
CA GLN A 153 -7.91 -6.95 14.76
C GLN A 153 -7.53 -7.06 16.24
N ARG A 154 -6.24 -6.92 16.54
CA ARG A 154 -5.75 -7.00 17.92
C ARG A 154 -5.98 -5.72 18.72
N LEU A 155 -5.82 -4.57 18.08
CA LEU A 155 -5.83 -3.28 18.77
C LEU A 155 -7.17 -2.56 18.66
N GLY A 156 -7.79 -2.63 17.50
CA GLY A 156 -9.02 -1.90 17.22
C GLY A 156 -10.28 -2.70 17.44
N GLY A 157 -10.23 -3.98 17.10
CA GLY A 157 -11.41 -4.84 17.18
C GLY A 157 -11.91 -5.09 18.60
N HIS A 158 -11.04 -4.97 19.58
CA HIS A 158 -11.39 -5.23 20.97
C HIS A 158 -12.14 -4.09 21.62
N GLY A 159 -12.01 -2.89 21.06
CA GLY A 159 -12.68 -1.74 21.64
C GLY A 159 -14.18 -1.73 21.43
N ASP A 160 -14.66 -2.55 20.54
CA ASP A 160 -16.06 -2.58 20.16
C ASP A 160 -16.89 -3.53 21.02
N ASP A 161 -16.27 -4.30 21.84
CA ASP A 161 -16.94 -5.30 22.67
C ASP A 161 -17.52 -4.75 23.96
#